data_0130c84103f5c7b1a9f68870b8734d36
#
_entry.id   0130c84103f5c7b1a9f68870b8734d36
#
_cell.length_a   1.000
_cell.length_b   1.000
_cell.length_c   1.000
_cell.angle_alpha   90.00
_cell.angle_beta   90.00
_cell.angle_gamma   90.00
#
_symmetry.space_group_name_H-M   'P 1'
#
loop_
_entity.id
_entity.type
_entity.pdbx_description
1 polymer ?
#
loop_
_entity_poly.entity_id
_entity_poly.type
_entity_poly.pdbx_seq_one_letter_code
_entity_poly.pdbx_strand_id
1 'polypeptide(L)'
;VGGQYANVRFDSNENLDFSNNNSFTFKIYVPSSGITGNQTNKVSVKLQNGTLPQPWTTQSEIIKYISLNEWQEITFDFENDAFINLDPSSANPIDRTDFNRVLIQVNGEDNYDHVTAYVDDFIFEESEGGSDANNPVFNTLVWSDEFNYSGTVDSNKWHHQIIPIINGTDWANGE
;
A
#
# COMPACT_ATOMS: atom_id res chain seq x y z
N VAL A 1 -1.05 -14.00 -2.18
CA VAL A 1 -0.37 -13.83 -3.46
C VAL A 1 0.98 -14.52 -3.35
N GLY A 2 1.22 -15.55 -4.15
CA GLY A 2 2.50 -16.24 -4.20
C GLY A 2 3.26 -15.80 -5.45
N GLY A 3 4.53 -15.47 -5.30
CA GLY A 3 5.42 -15.13 -6.41
C GLY A 3 6.56 -14.23 -5.97
N GLN A 4 7.70 -14.39 -6.60
CA GLN A 4 8.96 -13.73 -6.26
C GLN A 4 8.85 -12.20 -6.09
N TYR A 5 7.93 -11.56 -6.84
CA TYR A 5 7.75 -10.10 -6.84
C TYR A 5 6.33 -9.69 -6.41
N ALA A 6 5.65 -10.56 -5.62
CA ALA A 6 4.30 -10.26 -5.16
C ALA A 6 4.28 -8.99 -4.28
N ASN A 7 3.45 -8.05 -4.65
CA ASN A 7 3.26 -6.79 -3.94
C ASN A 7 1.85 -6.25 -4.16
N VAL A 8 1.48 -5.26 -3.35
CA VAL A 8 0.32 -4.41 -3.59
C VAL A 8 0.85 -3.05 -4.04
N ARG A 9 0.25 -2.47 -5.06
CA ARG A 9 0.68 -1.20 -5.60
C ARG A 9 -0.46 -0.20 -5.70
N PHE A 10 -0.09 1.06 -5.59
CA PHE A 10 -0.92 2.22 -5.87
C PHE A 10 -0.22 3.06 -6.95
N ASP A 11 -0.94 3.40 -8.00
CA ASP A 11 -0.49 4.30 -9.06
C ASP A 11 -1.24 5.63 -8.95
N SER A 12 -0.52 6.73 -8.76
CA SER A 12 -1.09 8.07 -8.77
C SER A 12 -1.09 8.63 -10.20
N ASN A 13 -2.08 9.47 -10.50
CA ASN A 13 -2.13 10.22 -11.77
C ASN A 13 -1.14 11.39 -11.77
N GLU A 14 -0.69 11.82 -10.60
CA GLU A 14 0.26 12.91 -10.40
C GLU A 14 1.51 12.37 -9.71
N ASN A 15 2.63 13.06 -9.89
CA ASN A 15 3.84 12.72 -9.16
C ASN A 15 3.70 13.09 -7.69
N LEU A 16 4.31 12.27 -6.84
CA LEU A 16 4.38 12.52 -5.40
C LEU A 16 5.25 13.74 -5.13
N ASP A 17 4.77 14.62 -4.27
CA ASP A 17 5.52 15.79 -3.82
C ASP A 17 6.14 15.51 -2.46
N PHE A 18 7.46 15.45 -2.41
CA PHE A 18 8.24 15.24 -1.19
C PHE A 18 8.74 16.53 -0.56
N SER A 19 8.36 17.69 -1.08
CA SER A 19 8.85 18.99 -0.55
C SER A 19 8.33 19.29 0.85
N ASN A 20 7.13 18.78 1.19
CA ASN A 20 6.48 19.01 2.48
C ASN A 20 6.14 17.70 3.20
N ASN A 21 6.21 16.59 2.52
CA ASN A 21 5.87 15.28 3.05
C ASN A 21 6.74 14.19 2.45
N ASN A 22 7.42 13.48 3.30
CA ASN A 22 8.40 12.46 2.93
C ASN A 22 8.16 11.12 3.62
N SER A 23 7.02 10.96 4.28
CA SER A 23 6.70 9.79 5.10
C SER A 23 5.41 9.09 4.66
N PHE A 24 5.46 7.77 4.70
CA PHE A 24 4.30 6.89 4.57
C PHE A 24 4.10 6.15 5.88
N THR A 25 2.88 6.17 6.40
CA THR A 25 2.52 5.45 7.62
C THR A 25 1.32 4.55 7.34
N PHE A 26 1.34 3.34 7.88
CA PHE A 26 0.21 2.44 7.83
C PHE A 26 0.26 1.43 8.98
N LYS A 27 -0.89 0.84 9.27
CA LYS A 27 -1.00 -0.32 10.16
C LYS A 27 -0.88 -1.61 9.37
N ILE A 28 -0.17 -2.57 9.91
CA ILE A 28 -0.02 -3.90 9.31
C ILE A 28 -0.22 -4.99 10.36
N TYR A 29 -0.89 -6.06 9.95
CA TYR A 29 -1.03 -7.30 10.70
C TYR A 29 -0.67 -8.48 9.81
N VAL A 30 0.25 -9.32 10.25
CA VAL A 30 0.67 -10.53 9.53
C VAL A 30 0.48 -11.72 10.47
N PRO A 31 -0.53 -12.58 10.23
CA PRO A 31 -0.70 -13.78 11.03
C PRO A 31 0.38 -14.82 10.71
N SER A 32 0.94 -15.44 11.73
CA SER A 32 1.92 -16.53 11.54
C SER A 32 1.35 -17.72 10.76
N SER A 33 0.04 -17.95 10.85
CA SER A 33 -0.67 -18.95 10.06
C SER A 33 -0.81 -18.60 8.58
N GLY A 34 -0.61 -17.34 8.21
CA GLY A 34 -0.67 -16.84 6.84
C GLY A 34 0.67 -16.86 6.13
N ILE A 35 1.71 -17.40 6.74
CA ILE A 35 3.07 -17.47 6.21
C ILE A 35 3.46 -18.92 5.97
N THR A 36 4.07 -19.20 4.80
CA THR A 36 4.74 -20.48 4.54
C THR A 36 6.26 -20.28 4.50
N GLY A 37 6.98 -21.37 4.71
CA GLY A 37 8.45 -21.34 4.68
C GLY A 37 9.08 -20.58 5.86
N ASN A 38 10.36 -20.30 5.72
CA ASN A 38 11.16 -19.56 6.72
C ASN A 38 11.42 -18.13 6.21
N GLN A 39 10.63 -17.19 6.68
CA GLN A 39 10.66 -15.81 6.18
C GLN A 39 11.23 -14.85 7.23
N THR A 40 11.78 -13.73 6.75
CA THR A 40 12.47 -12.74 7.60
C THR A 40 11.53 -11.78 8.33
N ASN A 41 10.22 -11.81 8.03
CA ASN A 41 9.22 -10.93 8.62
C ASN A 41 9.59 -9.45 8.50
N LYS A 42 9.64 -8.98 7.28
CA LYS A 42 9.90 -7.59 6.94
C LYS A 42 8.87 -7.07 5.95
N VAL A 43 8.66 -5.78 5.98
CA VAL A 43 7.83 -5.07 5.02
C VAL A 43 8.63 -3.94 4.40
N SER A 44 8.40 -3.67 3.13
CA SER A 44 8.99 -2.53 2.46
C SER A 44 7.95 -1.64 1.80
N VAL A 45 8.28 -0.34 1.75
CA VAL A 45 7.66 0.63 0.85
C VAL A 45 8.65 0.94 -0.25
N LYS A 46 8.18 0.85 -1.50
CA LYS A 46 8.95 1.11 -2.69
C LYS A 46 8.31 2.23 -3.48
N LEU A 47 9.13 3.15 -3.96
CA LEU A 47 8.72 4.25 -4.84
C LEU A 47 9.28 3.99 -6.23
N GLN A 48 8.47 4.22 -7.25
CA GLN A 48 8.86 4.02 -8.65
C GLN A 48 8.23 5.07 -9.55
N ASN A 49 8.86 5.31 -10.69
CA ASN A 49 8.24 6.00 -11.82
C ASN A 49 7.38 5.00 -12.61
N GLY A 50 6.10 4.97 -12.33
CA GLY A 50 5.14 4.02 -12.92
C GLY A 50 4.85 4.27 -14.41
N THR A 51 5.29 5.41 -14.98
CA THR A 51 5.09 5.74 -16.40
C THR A 51 6.08 5.04 -17.31
N LEU A 52 7.19 4.53 -16.77
CA LEU A 52 8.21 3.86 -17.55
C LEU A 52 7.83 2.41 -17.89
N PRO A 53 8.31 1.86 -19.00
CA PRO A 53 8.09 0.45 -19.35
C PRO A 53 8.67 -0.54 -18.32
N GLN A 54 9.71 -0.12 -17.60
CA GLN A 54 10.38 -0.89 -16.56
C GLN A 54 10.49 -0.04 -15.27
N PRO A 55 9.38 0.16 -14.54
CA PRO A 55 9.33 1.08 -13.40
C PRO A 55 10.34 0.76 -12.30
N TRP A 56 10.63 -0.53 -12.10
CA TRP A 56 11.56 -1.00 -11.08
C TRP A 56 12.97 -0.45 -11.25
N THR A 57 13.40 -0.06 -12.46
CA THR A 57 14.73 0.54 -12.69
C THR A 57 14.91 1.87 -11.95
N THR A 58 13.82 2.50 -11.54
CA THR A 58 13.82 3.78 -10.81
C THR A 58 13.58 3.61 -9.32
N GLN A 59 13.50 2.37 -8.82
CA GLN A 59 13.05 2.07 -7.47
C GLN A 59 13.94 2.66 -6.38
N SER A 60 13.28 3.26 -5.40
CA SER A 60 13.83 3.54 -4.06
C SER A 60 13.01 2.78 -3.03
N GLU A 61 13.65 2.16 -2.05
CA GLU A 61 13.01 1.24 -1.11
C GLU A 61 13.48 1.49 0.33
N ILE A 62 12.54 1.51 1.27
CA ILE A 62 12.82 1.39 2.71
C ILE A 62 12.29 0.06 3.19
N ILE A 63 13.07 -0.65 4.01
CA ILE A 63 12.73 -1.96 4.57
C ILE A 63 12.68 -1.85 6.08
N LYS A 64 11.59 -2.35 6.70
CA LYS A 64 11.44 -2.45 8.15
C LYS A 64 11.02 -3.85 8.58
N TYR A 65 11.45 -4.27 9.77
CA TYR A 65 11.06 -5.55 10.35
C TYR A 65 9.71 -5.41 11.05
N ILE A 66 8.93 -6.49 11.02
CA ILE A 66 7.60 -6.58 11.61
C ILE A 66 7.50 -7.76 12.58
N SER A 67 6.65 -7.59 13.59
CA SER A 67 6.20 -8.68 14.45
C SER A 67 5.02 -9.42 13.80
N LEU A 68 4.86 -10.69 14.16
CA LEU A 68 3.71 -11.49 13.72
C LEU A 68 2.60 -11.49 14.77
N ASN A 69 1.36 -11.68 14.31
CA ASN A 69 0.17 -11.86 15.14
C ASN A 69 -0.23 -10.62 15.97
N GLU A 70 0.23 -9.46 15.60
CA GLU A 70 -0.17 -8.19 16.22
C GLU A 70 -0.33 -7.09 15.19
N TRP A 71 -1.25 -6.16 15.42
CA TRP A 71 -1.32 -4.92 14.69
C TRP A 71 -0.20 -3.97 15.14
N GLN A 72 0.52 -3.42 14.19
CA GLN A 72 1.58 -2.47 14.45
C GLN A 72 1.53 -1.34 13.42
N GLU A 73 1.76 -0.13 13.87
CA GLU A 73 1.91 1.04 13.02
C GLU A 73 3.37 1.21 12.63
N ILE A 74 3.61 1.44 11.35
CA ILE A 74 4.97 1.59 10.81
C ILE A 74 5.01 2.81 9.91
N THR A 75 6.01 3.66 10.15
CA THR A 75 6.31 4.83 9.32
C THR A 75 7.57 4.57 8.50
N PHE A 76 7.56 4.97 7.25
CA PHE A 76 8.68 4.92 6.30
C PHE A 76 9.03 6.35 5.91
N ASP A 77 10.09 6.89 6.47
CA ASP A 77 10.52 8.27 6.30
C ASP A 77 11.67 8.34 5.29
N PHE A 78 11.40 8.78 4.08
CA PHE A 78 12.38 8.81 2.98
C PHE A 78 13.46 9.90 3.15
N GLU A 79 13.32 10.80 4.14
CA GLU A 79 14.35 11.75 4.50
C GLU A 79 15.33 11.17 5.52
N ASN A 80 14.80 10.45 6.54
CA ASN A 80 15.57 10.09 7.72
C ASN A 80 15.88 8.59 7.85
N ASP A 81 15.09 7.72 7.22
CA ASP A 81 15.34 6.27 7.23
C ASP A 81 16.41 5.88 6.20
N ALA A 82 17.09 4.77 6.46
CA ALA A 82 17.97 4.17 5.47
C ALA A 82 17.16 3.62 4.28
N PHE A 83 17.47 4.08 3.09
CA PHE A 83 16.86 3.63 1.85
C PHE A 83 17.86 2.95 0.91
N ILE A 84 17.33 2.22 -0.05
CA ILE A 84 18.08 1.54 -1.11
C ILE A 84 17.56 2.04 -2.45
N ASN A 85 18.41 2.68 -3.26
CA ASN A 85 18.14 2.92 -4.68
C ASN A 85 18.58 1.69 -5.48
N LEU A 86 17.72 1.15 -6.33
CA LEU A 86 18.09 0.05 -7.22
C LEU A 86 19.18 0.46 -8.19
N ASP A 87 19.11 1.69 -8.71
CA ASP A 87 20.22 2.35 -9.41
C ASP A 87 21.01 3.22 -8.41
N PRO A 88 22.24 2.84 -8.03
CA PRO A 88 23.00 3.61 -7.06
C PRO A 88 23.36 5.02 -7.52
N SER A 89 23.21 5.34 -8.80
CA SER A 89 23.42 6.69 -9.34
C SER A 89 22.21 7.61 -9.21
N SER A 90 21.07 7.09 -8.80
CA SER A 90 19.86 7.88 -8.57
C SER A 90 20.06 8.90 -7.44
N ALA A 91 19.39 10.06 -7.58
CA ALA A 91 19.29 11.04 -6.50
C ALA A 91 18.60 10.47 -5.27
N ASN A 92 18.73 11.16 -4.14
CA ASN A 92 17.96 10.80 -2.94
C ASN A 92 16.45 10.85 -3.25
N PRO A 93 15.64 9.96 -2.65
CA PRO A 93 14.20 9.91 -2.92
C PRO A 93 13.49 11.25 -2.78
N ILE A 94 13.83 12.03 -1.75
CA ILE A 94 13.21 13.33 -1.47
C ILE A 94 13.58 14.43 -2.49
N ASP A 95 14.68 14.26 -3.23
CA ASP A 95 15.12 15.19 -4.28
C ASP A 95 14.49 14.84 -5.65
N ARG A 96 13.69 13.77 -5.70
CA ARG A 96 13.10 13.27 -6.94
C ARG A 96 11.65 13.72 -7.06
N THR A 97 11.27 14.05 -8.29
CA THR A 97 9.93 14.56 -8.66
C THR A 97 9.23 13.65 -9.67
N ASP A 98 9.75 12.44 -9.89
CA ASP A 98 9.25 11.53 -10.91
C ASP A 98 8.55 10.29 -10.37
N PHE A 99 8.43 10.15 -9.06
CA PHE A 99 7.69 9.05 -8.46
C PHE A 99 6.18 9.27 -8.53
N ASN A 100 5.47 8.29 -9.03
CA ASN A 100 4.00 8.25 -9.04
C ASN A 100 3.44 6.86 -8.74
N ARG A 101 4.30 5.96 -8.26
CA ARG A 101 3.91 4.60 -7.87
C ARG A 101 4.48 4.26 -6.52
N VAL A 102 3.61 3.75 -5.64
CA VAL A 102 3.96 3.22 -4.33
C VAL A 102 3.64 1.73 -4.30
N LEU A 103 4.57 0.93 -3.79
CA LEU A 103 4.36 -0.50 -3.59
C LEU A 103 4.59 -0.86 -2.13
N ILE A 104 3.76 -1.76 -1.60
CA ILE A 104 3.97 -2.42 -0.32
C ILE A 104 4.29 -3.88 -0.60
N GLN A 105 5.42 -4.36 -0.08
CA GLN A 105 5.83 -5.74 -0.24
C GLN A 105 6.19 -6.34 1.12
N VAL A 106 5.63 -7.49 1.44
CA VAL A 106 5.94 -8.23 2.66
C VAL A 106 6.89 -9.37 2.33
N ASN A 107 7.95 -9.50 3.14
CA ASN A 107 9.02 -10.47 3.03
C ASN A 107 9.93 -10.37 1.80
N GLY A 108 9.83 -9.27 1.07
CA GLY A 108 10.82 -8.88 0.06
C GLY A 108 10.79 -9.68 -1.23
N GLU A 109 11.76 -9.36 -2.08
CA GLU A 109 12.03 -10.06 -3.32
C GLU A 109 12.70 -11.41 -3.05
N ASP A 110 12.78 -12.26 -4.06
CA ASP A 110 13.30 -13.62 -3.96
C ASP A 110 12.54 -14.55 -3.00
N ASN A 111 11.31 -14.20 -2.65
CA ASN A 111 10.44 -14.98 -1.81
C ASN A 111 9.36 -15.67 -2.63
N TYR A 112 9.38 -16.99 -2.67
CA TYR A 112 8.38 -17.82 -3.36
C TYR A 112 7.30 -18.35 -2.43
N ASP A 113 7.44 -18.09 -1.14
CA ASP A 113 6.47 -18.51 -0.13
C ASP A 113 5.26 -17.58 -0.06
N HIS A 114 4.16 -18.11 0.47
CA HIS A 114 2.95 -17.33 0.65
C HIS A 114 3.05 -16.43 1.86
N VAL A 115 2.50 -15.21 1.71
CA VAL A 115 2.24 -14.27 2.80
C VAL A 115 0.82 -13.77 2.70
N THR A 116 0.10 -13.81 3.81
CA THR A 116 -1.13 -13.07 4.03
C THR A 116 -0.82 -11.91 4.97
N ALA A 117 -1.08 -10.70 4.53
CA ALA A 117 -0.93 -9.50 5.32
C ALA A 117 -2.19 -8.64 5.19
N TYR A 118 -2.57 -7.99 6.28
CA TYR A 118 -3.65 -7.00 6.31
C TYR A 118 -3.01 -5.64 6.52
N VAL A 119 -3.43 -4.66 5.72
CA VAL A 119 -2.95 -3.27 5.79
C VAL A 119 -4.14 -2.37 5.98
N ASP A 120 -4.04 -1.40 6.89
CA ASP A 120 -5.05 -0.41 7.20
C ASP A 120 -4.42 0.95 7.46
N ASP A 121 -5.22 2.01 7.47
CA ASP A 121 -4.81 3.38 7.76
C ASP A 121 -3.57 3.82 6.97
N PHE A 122 -3.55 3.55 5.65
CA PHE A 122 -2.46 4.00 4.79
C PHE A 122 -2.52 5.51 4.61
N ILE A 123 -1.50 6.19 5.10
CA ILE A 123 -1.40 7.65 5.10
C ILE A 123 -0.11 8.05 4.41
N PHE A 124 -0.23 9.00 3.50
CA PHE A 124 0.87 9.82 3.00
C PHE A 124 0.62 11.22 3.56
N GLU A 125 1.27 11.55 4.67
CA GLU A 125 0.99 12.79 5.37
C GLU A 125 1.66 13.97 4.69
N GLU A 126 0.86 15.00 4.40
CA GLU A 126 1.39 16.34 4.29
C GLU A 126 1.70 16.84 5.70
N SER A 127 2.92 17.32 5.94
CA SER A 127 3.26 17.95 7.20
C SER A 127 2.29 19.10 7.46
N GLU A 128 1.74 19.16 8.68
CA GLU A 128 0.83 20.23 9.11
C GLU A 128 1.50 21.61 8.93
N GLY A 129 1.30 22.27 7.80
CA GLY A 129 1.92 23.57 7.56
C GLY A 129 1.48 24.33 6.31
N GLY A 130 0.75 23.73 5.44
CA GLY A 130 0.30 24.37 4.21
C GLY A 130 -1.19 24.23 3.98
N SER A 131 -1.96 25.30 4.19
CA SER A 131 -3.30 25.42 3.63
C SER A 131 -3.16 25.62 2.11
N ASP A 132 -2.88 24.54 1.38
CA ASP A 132 -2.94 24.62 -0.07
C ASP A 132 -4.39 24.46 -0.50
N ALA A 133 -4.90 25.45 -1.24
CA ALA A 133 -6.28 25.51 -1.71
C ALA A 133 -6.65 24.38 -2.70
N ASN A 134 -5.69 23.53 -3.07
CA ASN A 134 -5.88 22.40 -3.97
C ASN A 134 -5.90 21.03 -3.27
N ASN A 135 -5.63 20.97 -1.97
CA ASN A 135 -5.76 19.74 -1.21
C ASN A 135 -7.05 19.76 -0.38
N PRO A 136 -8.09 19.01 -0.76
CA PRO A 136 -9.33 19.02 -0.02
C PRO A 136 -9.10 18.39 1.36
N VAL A 137 -9.08 19.22 2.39
CA VAL A 137 -9.14 18.74 3.78
C VAL A 137 -10.54 18.17 3.99
N PHE A 138 -10.66 16.87 4.01
CA PHE A 138 -11.92 16.17 4.27
C PHE A 138 -12.27 16.26 5.76
N ASN A 139 -12.72 17.43 6.21
CA ASN A 139 -13.13 17.67 7.60
C ASN A 139 -14.56 17.16 7.91
N THR A 140 -15.25 16.64 6.92
CA THR A 140 -16.61 16.14 7.08
C THR A 140 -16.67 14.72 6.52
N LEU A 141 -16.97 13.77 7.39
CA LEU A 141 -17.27 12.40 6.98
C LEU A 141 -18.51 12.42 6.10
N VAL A 142 -18.36 12.15 4.81
CA VAL A 142 -19.46 12.16 3.84
C VAL A 142 -20.17 10.81 3.80
N TRP A 143 -19.43 9.74 4.05
CA TRP A 143 -19.97 8.39 4.06
C TRP A 143 -19.12 7.48 4.93
N SER A 144 -19.73 6.61 5.73
CA SER A 144 -19.09 5.48 6.41
C SER A 144 -20.07 4.34 6.63
N ASP A 145 -19.57 3.14 6.74
CA ASP A 145 -20.26 2.00 7.29
C ASP A 145 -19.31 1.17 8.12
N GLU A 146 -19.53 1.14 9.41
CA GLU A 146 -18.67 0.42 10.38
C GLU A 146 -19.08 -1.04 10.53
N PHE A 147 -20.08 -1.50 9.76
CA PHE A 147 -20.62 -2.87 9.82
C PHE A 147 -20.88 -3.38 11.24
N ASN A 148 -21.32 -2.46 12.12
CA ASN A 148 -21.58 -2.75 13.54
C ASN A 148 -22.97 -3.35 13.82
N TYR A 149 -23.61 -3.88 12.80
CA TYR A 149 -24.90 -4.56 12.83
C TYR A 149 -24.77 -5.99 12.33
N SER A 150 -25.75 -6.84 12.66
CA SER A 150 -25.83 -8.21 12.13
C SER A 150 -26.99 -8.32 11.15
N GLY A 151 -26.79 -9.08 10.08
CA GLY A 151 -27.76 -9.28 9.02
C GLY A 151 -27.33 -8.74 7.67
N THR A 152 -28.29 -8.40 6.83
CA THR A 152 -28.02 -7.83 5.50
C THR A 152 -27.50 -6.40 5.62
N VAL A 153 -26.61 -6.01 4.70
CA VAL A 153 -26.09 -4.64 4.63
C VAL A 153 -27.22 -3.62 4.40
N ASP A 154 -27.04 -2.41 4.91
CA ASP A 154 -28.01 -1.32 4.75
C ASP A 154 -28.18 -0.98 3.27
N SER A 155 -29.38 -1.23 2.75
CA SER A 155 -29.73 -0.98 1.35
C SER A 155 -29.73 0.50 0.95
N ASN A 156 -29.70 1.44 1.91
CA ASN A 156 -29.54 2.86 1.63
C ASN A 156 -28.05 3.24 1.40
N LYS A 157 -27.15 2.41 1.88
CA LYS A 157 -25.71 2.60 1.75
C LYS A 157 -25.09 1.69 0.70
N TRP A 158 -25.66 0.49 0.52
CA TRP A 158 -25.08 -0.57 -0.31
C TRP A 158 -26.07 -1.02 -1.38
N HIS A 159 -25.58 -1.16 -2.58
CA HIS A 159 -26.34 -1.76 -3.66
C HIS A 159 -25.92 -3.22 -3.85
N HIS A 160 -26.84 -4.14 -3.57
CA HIS A 160 -26.63 -5.55 -3.89
C HIS A 160 -26.68 -5.75 -5.40
N GLN A 161 -25.54 -6.05 -6.00
CA GLN A 161 -25.51 -6.46 -7.39
C GLN A 161 -25.72 -7.97 -7.47
N ILE A 162 -26.92 -8.38 -7.89
CA ILE A 162 -27.20 -9.78 -8.23
C ILE A 162 -26.93 -9.95 -9.72
N ILE A 163 -25.84 -10.62 -10.04
CA ILE A 163 -25.50 -10.97 -11.43
C ILE A 163 -26.05 -12.39 -11.66
N PRO A 164 -27.04 -12.58 -12.53
CA PRO A 164 -27.50 -13.93 -12.85
C PRO A 164 -26.41 -14.71 -13.56
N ILE A 165 -26.33 -16.01 -13.28
CA ILE A 165 -25.44 -16.93 -13.98
C ILE A 165 -25.82 -16.93 -15.46
N ILE A 166 -24.94 -16.50 -16.34
CA ILE A 166 -25.11 -16.50 -17.77
C ILE A 166 -24.22 -17.60 -18.35
N ASN A 167 -24.85 -18.57 -19.02
CA ASN A 167 -24.15 -19.70 -19.67
C ASN A 167 -23.26 -20.55 -18.72
N GLY A 168 -23.65 -20.70 -17.47
CA GLY A 168 -22.90 -21.51 -16.51
C GLY A 168 -21.59 -20.91 -16.02
N THR A 169 -21.34 -19.64 -16.34
CA THR A 169 -20.16 -18.91 -15.84
C THR A 169 -20.62 -17.99 -14.73
N ASP A 170 -20.20 -18.27 -13.53
CA ASP A 170 -20.39 -17.39 -12.39
C ASP A 170 -19.39 -16.22 -12.48
N TRP A 171 -19.90 -15.01 -12.50
CA TRP A 171 -19.10 -13.79 -12.43
C TRP A 171 -18.80 -13.40 -10.98
N ALA A 172 -19.35 -14.11 -10.03
CA ALA A 172 -19.05 -13.94 -8.62
C ALA A 172 -17.65 -14.51 -8.37
N ASN A 173 -16.67 -13.70 -8.39
CA ASN A 173 -15.31 -13.78 -7.83
C ASN A 173 -14.82 -15.13 -7.28
N GLY A 174 -15.26 -16.26 -7.82
CA GLY A 174 -14.72 -17.57 -7.46
C GLY A 174 -14.98 -18.01 -6.00
N GLU A 175 -16.07 -17.58 -5.41
CA GLU A 175 -16.57 -18.10 -4.12
C GLU A 175 -17.55 -19.23 -4.34
#